data_1e06eeac04fa0686c52ef0527bf8f957
#
_entry.id   1e06eeac04fa0686c52ef0527bf8f957
#
_cell.length_a   1.000
_cell.length_b   1.000
_cell.length_c   1.000
_cell.angle_alpha   90.00
_cell.angle_beta   90.00
_cell.angle_gamma   90.00
#
_symmetry.space_group_name_H-M   'P 1'
#
loop_
_entity.id
_entity.type
_entity.pdbx_description
1 polymer ?
#
loop_
_entity_poly.entity_id
_entity_poly.type
_entity_poly.pdbx_seq_one_letter_code
_entity_poly.pdbx_strand_id
1 'polypeptide(L)'
;EMELRNKYGADINVVTLIGSIRDIKRLDEVFETYHPSVVFHAAAHKHVPLMEVSPAEAVKNNVFGTKNLLTSAAEHGVERFVQLSTDKAVNPTNVMGCTKRICEMLIQTFAKNTSMKCMAVRFGNVLGSHGSVIPLFVEQIKAGNPITITDPNMTRFLMNLDEAVDLVMFAFEHANPGDLFIQKSDASTIGDLAKAVQQLFGDTGTRVI
;
A
#
# COMPACT_ATOMS: atom_id res chain seq x y z
N GLU A 1 -14.58 -9.17 -6.58
CA GLU A 1 -15.01 -9.95 -7.77
C GLU A 1 -16.42 -9.55 -8.21
N MET A 2 -17.44 -9.64 -7.32
CA MET A 2 -18.82 -9.32 -7.64
C MET A 2 -19.01 -7.89 -8.19
N GLU A 3 -18.37 -6.90 -7.58
CA GLU A 3 -18.44 -5.51 -8.05
C GLU A 3 -17.83 -5.32 -9.45
N LEU A 4 -16.68 -5.94 -9.71
CA LEU A 4 -16.04 -5.88 -11.02
C LEU A 4 -16.90 -6.56 -12.10
N ARG A 5 -17.45 -7.75 -11.80
CA ARG A 5 -18.36 -8.44 -12.72
C ARG A 5 -19.65 -7.66 -12.96
N ASN A 6 -20.19 -7.00 -11.92
CA ASN A 6 -21.37 -6.17 -12.07
C ASN A 6 -21.12 -4.91 -12.91
N LYS A 7 -19.90 -4.32 -12.80
CA LYS A 7 -19.54 -3.10 -13.52
C LYS A 7 -19.17 -3.35 -14.98
N TYR A 8 -18.43 -4.43 -15.25
CA TYR A 8 -17.81 -4.69 -16.55
C TYR A 8 -18.37 -5.92 -17.29
N GLY A 9 -19.24 -6.70 -16.64
CA GLY A 9 -19.90 -7.85 -17.25
C GLY A 9 -18.93 -8.91 -17.77
N ALA A 10 -19.17 -9.36 -19.01
CA ALA A 10 -18.35 -10.36 -19.70
C ALA A 10 -17.10 -9.77 -20.41
N ASP A 11 -16.93 -8.43 -20.38
CA ASP A 11 -15.84 -7.75 -21.08
C ASP A 11 -14.47 -7.99 -20.39
N ILE A 12 -14.50 -8.46 -19.14
CA ILE A 12 -13.29 -8.80 -18.39
C ILE A 12 -13.36 -10.23 -17.83
N ASN A 13 -12.24 -10.93 -17.91
CA ASN A 13 -12.06 -12.22 -17.24
C ASN A 13 -11.39 -12.01 -15.88
N VAL A 14 -12.15 -12.13 -14.79
CA VAL A 14 -11.64 -12.03 -13.42
C VAL A 14 -11.50 -13.41 -12.81
N VAL A 15 -10.26 -13.79 -12.48
CA VAL A 15 -9.93 -15.03 -11.78
C VAL A 15 -9.47 -14.69 -10.37
N THR A 16 -10.22 -15.15 -9.35
CA THR A 16 -9.88 -14.93 -7.95
C THR A 16 -9.10 -16.09 -7.39
N LEU A 17 -7.89 -15.82 -6.90
CA LEU A 17 -6.98 -16.84 -6.36
C LEU A 17 -6.64 -16.53 -4.90
N ILE A 18 -6.48 -17.57 -4.10
CA ILE A 18 -5.96 -17.47 -2.73
C ILE A 18 -4.52 -17.99 -2.73
N GLY A 19 -3.63 -17.21 -2.13
CA GLY A 19 -2.23 -17.57 -1.98
C GLY A 19 -1.50 -16.60 -1.06
N SER A 20 -0.31 -17.01 -0.62
CA SER A 20 0.61 -16.17 0.15
C SER A 20 1.83 -15.87 -0.69
N ILE A 21 2.29 -14.63 -0.71
CA ILE A 21 3.56 -14.25 -1.36
C ILE A 21 4.78 -14.90 -0.70
N ARG A 22 4.60 -15.54 0.47
CA ARG A 22 5.63 -16.32 1.17
C ARG A 22 5.79 -17.73 0.60
N ASP A 23 4.79 -18.20 -0.13
CA ASP A 23 4.76 -19.54 -0.75
C ASP A 23 5.18 -19.45 -2.23
N ILE A 24 6.47 -19.68 -2.47
CA ILE A 24 7.05 -19.57 -3.80
C ILE A 24 6.44 -20.61 -4.76
N LYS A 25 6.14 -21.83 -4.28
CA LYS A 25 5.54 -22.87 -5.14
C LYS A 25 4.16 -22.44 -5.63
N ARG A 26 3.35 -21.84 -4.75
CA ARG A 26 2.05 -21.30 -5.12
C ARG A 26 2.16 -20.13 -6.10
N LEU A 27 3.18 -19.29 -5.96
CA LEU A 27 3.46 -18.21 -6.91
C LEU A 27 3.80 -18.80 -8.29
N ASP A 28 4.72 -19.75 -8.35
CA ASP A 28 5.12 -20.39 -9.61
C ASP A 28 3.94 -21.07 -10.31
N GLU A 29 3.10 -21.84 -9.60
CA GLU A 29 1.86 -22.41 -10.15
C GLU A 29 0.95 -21.33 -10.78
N VAL A 30 0.80 -20.18 -10.13
CA VAL A 30 -0.02 -19.07 -10.64
C VAL A 30 0.61 -18.48 -11.90
N PHE A 31 1.90 -18.18 -11.88
CA PHE A 31 2.60 -17.62 -13.03
C PHE A 31 2.66 -18.57 -14.22
N GLU A 32 2.88 -19.86 -13.99
CA GLU A 32 2.84 -20.89 -15.03
C GLU A 32 1.45 -21.07 -15.65
N THR A 33 0.39 -20.90 -14.84
CA THR A 33 -0.99 -21.11 -15.33
C THR A 33 -1.51 -19.89 -16.10
N TYR A 34 -1.22 -18.68 -15.62
CA TYR A 34 -1.87 -17.48 -16.12
C TYR A 34 -0.97 -16.56 -16.95
N HIS A 35 0.34 -16.76 -16.92
CA HIS A 35 1.35 -15.99 -17.67
C HIS A 35 1.10 -14.46 -17.62
N PRO A 36 0.98 -13.85 -16.43
CA PRO A 36 0.70 -12.43 -16.34
C PRO A 36 1.85 -11.59 -16.91
N SER A 37 1.54 -10.61 -17.74
CA SER A 37 2.54 -9.66 -18.25
C SER A 37 2.83 -8.54 -17.26
N VAL A 38 1.92 -8.26 -16.31
CA VAL A 38 2.03 -7.17 -15.35
C VAL A 38 1.69 -7.65 -13.94
N VAL A 39 2.45 -7.17 -12.95
CA VAL A 39 2.18 -7.38 -11.53
C VAL A 39 2.07 -6.05 -10.80
N PHE A 40 0.94 -5.82 -10.14
CA PHE A 40 0.76 -4.76 -9.15
C PHE A 40 0.84 -5.36 -7.75
N HIS A 41 1.92 -5.07 -7.03
CA HIS A 41 2.20 -5.69 -5.74
C HIS A 41 1.79 -4.78 -4.57
N ALA A 42 0.62 -5.05 -4.00
CA ALA A 42 0.09 -4.34 -2.84
C ALA A 42 0.14 -5.16 -1.53
N ALA A 43 0.51 -6.44 -1.59
CA ALA A 43 0.52 -7.32 -0.43
C ALA A 43 1.63 -6.93 0.57
N ALA A 44 1.24 -6.58 1.79
CA ALA A 44 2.17 -6.27 2.88
C ALA A 44 1.46 -6.25 4.24
N HIS A 45 2.20 -6.50 5.31
CA HIS A 45 1.79 -6.12 6.66
C HIS A 45 2.11 -4.64 6.87
N LYS A 46 1.07 -3.80 7.04
CA LYS A 46 1.20 -2.33 7.08
C LYS A 46 1.07 -1.72 8.49
N HIS A 47 0.50 -2.44 9.46
CA HIS A 47 0.24 -1.93 10.80
C HIS A 47 1.53 -1.72 11.57
N VAL A 48 1.95 -0.46 11.77
CA VAL A 48 3.21 -0.12 12.43
C VAL A 48 3.32 -0.75 13.82
N PRO A 49 2.35 -0.57 14.76
CA PRO A 49 2.48 -1.14 16.11
C PRO A 49 2.61 -2.67 16.11
N LEU A 50 1.87 -3.37 15.25
CA LEU A 50 1.94 -4.84 15.15
C LEU A 50 3.28 -5.30 14.60
N MET A 51 3.90 -4.54 13.72
CA MET A 51 5.20 -4.88 13.16
C MET A 51 6.34 -4.65 14.17
N GLU A 52 6.20 -3.69 15.09
CA GLU A 52 7.13 -3.52 16.21
C GLU A 52 7.10 -4.72 17.18
N VAL A 53 5.89 -5.26 17.42
CA VAL A 53 5.72 -6.46 18.27
C VAL A 53 6.22 -7.75 17.58
N SER A 54 6.11 -7.80 16.24
CA SER A 54 6.42 -9.00 15.45
C SER A 54 7.35 -8.69 14.26
N PRO A 55 8.58 -8.20 14.50
CA PRO A 55 9.47 -7.75 13.43
C PRO A 55 9.90 -8.87 12.48
N ALA A 56 10.08 -10.09 12.99
CA ALA A 56 10.41 -11.24 12.14
C ALA A 56 9.31 -11.58 11.12
N GLU A 57 8.04 -11.46 11.51
CA GLU A 57 6.92 -11.68 10.59
C GLU A 57 6.80 -10.54 9.56
N ALA A 58 7.09 -9.30 9.96
CA ALA A 58 7.18 -8.19 9.02
C ALA A 58 8.24 -8.44 7.94
N VAL A 59 9.43 -8.88 8.32
CA VAL A 59 10.52 -9.22 7.39
C VAL A 59 10.15 -10.40 6.50
N LYS A 60 9.65 -11.49 7.07
CA LYS A 60 9.24 -12.67 6.30
C LYS A 60 8.17 -12.34 5.25
N ASN A 61 7.15 -11.58 5.64
CA ASN A 61 6.07 -11.25 4.72
C ASN A 61 6.48 -10.16 3.73
N ASN A 62 6.94 -9.02 4.22
CA ASN A 62 7.17 -7.85 3.38
C ASN A 62 8.44 -8.00 2.53
N VAL A 63 9.56 -8.45 3.12
CA VAL A 63 10.84 -8.52 2.41
C VAL A 63 10.97 -9.82 1.63
N PHE A 64 10.91 -10.96 2.32
CA PHE A 64 11.08 -12.25 1.64
C PHE A 64 9.89 -12.56 0.72
N GLY A 65 8.66 -12.21 1.12
CA GLY A 65 7.49 -12.35 0.24
C GLY A 65 7.62 -11.52 -1.04
N THR A 66 8.06 -10.28 -0.95
CA THR A 66 8.34 -9.43 -2.12
C THR A 66 9.48 -10.01 -2.98
N LYS A 67 10.55 -10.51 -2.35
CA LYS A 67 11.64 -11.17 -3.08
C LYS A 67 11.15 -12.39 -3.84
N ASN A 68 10.37 -13.26 -3.20
CA ASN A 68 9.81 -14.46 -3.86
C ASN A 68 8.96 -14.06 -5.07
N LEU A 69 8.07 -13.07 -4.89
CA LEU A 69 7.20 -12.60 -5.97
C LEU A 69 8.01 -11.99 -7.13
N LEU A 70 9.04 -11.21 -6.85
CA LEU A 70 9.95 -10.65 -7.87
C LEU A 70 10.72 -11.76 -8.61
N THR A 71 11.21 -12.76 -7.87
CA THR A 71 11.94 -13.90 -8.46
C THR A 71 11.03 -14.69 -9.39
N SER A 72 9.88 -15.14 -8.91
CA SER A 72 8.91 -15.87 -9.72
C SER A 72 8.43 -15.05 -10.92
N ALA A 73 8.13 -13.75 -10.75
CA ALA A 73 7.75 -12.87 -11.84
C ALA A 73 8.83 -12.76 -12.93
N ALA A 74 10.09 -12.62 -12.54
CA ALA A 74 11.21 -12.52 -13.48
C ALA A 74 11.46 -13.85 -14.22
N GLU A 75 11.38 -14.99 -13.53
CA GLU A 75 11.56 -16.34 -14.10
C GLU A 75 10.47 -16.70 -15.10
N HIS A 76 9.24 -16.19 -14.92
CA HIS A 76 8.09 -16.44 -15.78
C HIS A 76 7.83 -15.33 -16.82
N GLY A 77 8.76 -14.41 -17.02
CA GLY A 77 8.72 -13.45 -18.12
C GLY A 77 7.75 -12.29 -17.93
N VAL A 78 7.43 -11.90 -16.69
CA VAL A 78 6.66 -10.68 -16.41
C VAL A 78 7.38 -9.46 -16.99
N GLU A 79 6.65 -8.63 -17.72
CA GLU A 79 7.22 -7.46 -18.39
C GLU A 79 7.34 -6.26 -17.44
N ARG A 80 6.36 -6.05 -16.56
CA ARG A 80 6.29 -4.89 -15.66
C ARG A 80 5.89 -5.28 -14.25
N PHE A 81 6.59 -4.71 -13.28
CA PHE A 81 6.33 -4.93 -11.86
C PHE A 81 6.24 -3.60 -11.11
N VAL A 82 5.07 -3.29 -10.57
CA VAL A 82 4.81 -2.07 -9.80
C VAL A 82 4.68 -2.40 -8.31
N GLN A 83 5.64 -1.93 -7.52
CA GLN A 83 5.66 -2.08 -6.06
C GLN A 83 4.96 -0.92 -5.38
N LEU A 84 3.91 -1.18 -4.62
CA LEU A 84 3.32 -0.17 -3.74
C LEU A 84 4.19 0.00 -2.49
N SER A 85 4.67 1.21 -2.26
CA SER A 85 5.48 1.62 -1.11
C SER A 85 4.79 2.72 -0.29
N THR A 86 5.50 3.40 0.57
CA THR A 86 4.94 4.36 1.53
C THR A 86 5.93 5.49 1.83
N ASP A 87 5.43 6.64 2.26
CA ASP A 87 6.19 7.75 2.83
C ASP A 87 7.07 7.30 4.02
N LYS A 88 6.64 6.29 4.77
CA LYS A 88 7.36 5.73 5.92
C LYS A 88 8.63 4.95 5.55
N ALA A 89 8.86 4.71 4.25
CA ALA A 89 10.12 4.18 3.73
C ALA A 89 11.22 5.27 3.58
N VAL A 90 10.87 6.55 3.79
CA VAL A 90 11.82 7.68 3.81
C VAL A 90 12.44 7.78 5.20
N ASN A 91 13.76 7.62 5.31
CA ASN A 91 14.47 7.62 6.60
C ASN A 91 13.69 6.86 7.69
N PRO A 92 13.45 5.56 7.49
CA PRO A 92 12.50 4.82 8.29
C PRO A 92 12.93 4.73 9.76
N THR A 93 11.99 5.03 10.65
CA THR A 93 12.17 4.98 12.12
C THR A 93 11.40 3.84 12.76
N ASN A 94 10.80 2.96 11.96
CA ASN A 94 10.02 1.82 12.42
C ASN A 94 10.22 0.60 11.52
N VAL A 95 9.94 -0.58 12.06
CA VAL A 95 10.12 -1.88 11.37
C VAL A 95 9.39 -1.93 10.04
N MET A 96 8.12 -1.51 10.00
CA MET A 96 7.33 -1.53 8.76
C MET A 96 7.97 -0.65 7.69
N GLY A 97 8.37 0.56 8.01
CA GLY A 97 9.08 1.47 7.10
C GLY A 97 10.40 0.88 6.60
N CYS A 98 11.20 0.27 7.50
CA CYS A 98 12.43 -0.43 7.14
C CYS A 98 12.16 -1.56 6.13
N THR A 99 11.14 -2.39 6.36
CA THR A 99 10.81 -3.48 5.42
C THR A 99 10.40 -2.95 4.04
N LYS A 100 9.63 -1.86 3.98
CA LYS A 100 9.25 -1.23 2.71
C LYS A 100 10.45 -0.60 2.01
N ARG A 101 11.38 0.01 2.75
CA ARG A 101 12.63 0.52 2.17
C ARG A 101 13.48 -0.60 1.56
N ILE A 102 13.59 -1.74 2.22
CA ILE A 102 14.28 -2.91 1.65
C ILE A 102 13.57 -3.39 0.38
N CYS A 103 12.22 -3.40 0.34
CA CYS A 103 11.49 -3.74 -0.89
C CYS A 103 11.83 -2.79 -2.05
N GLU A 104 11.96 -1.47 -1.82
CA GLU A 104 12.40 -0.53 -2.84
C GLU A 104 13.81 -0.83 -3.36
N MET A 105 14.72 -1.25 -2.47
CA MET A 105 16.07 -1.67 -2.86
C MET A 105 16.05 -2.97 -3.70
N LEU A 106 15.15 -3.91 -3.38
CA LEU A 106 14.92 -5.10 -4.21
C LEU A 106 14.43 -4.72 -5.59
N ILE A 107 13.47 -3.80 -5.71
CA ILE A 107 12.98 -3.28 -7.01
C ILE A 107 14.14 -2.74 -7.86
N GLN A 108 15.00 -1.91 -7.28
CA GLN A 108 16.16 -1.37 -7.99
C GLN A 108 17.16 -2.46 -8.39
N THR A 109 17.33 -3.49 -7.56
CA THR A 109 18.22 -4.62 -7.84
C THR A 109 17.69 -5.45 -9.00
N PHE A 110 16.40 -5.82 -8.99
CA PHE A 110 15.78 -6.58 -10.07
C PHE A 110 15.73 -5.80 -11.39
N ALA A 111 15.44 -4.50 -11.32
CA ALA A 111 15.46 -3.62 -12.50
C ALA A 111 16.82 -3.58 -13.20
N LYS A 112 17.94 -3.75 -12.46
CA LYS A 112 19.30 -3.77 -13.02
C LYS A 112 19.73 -5.14 -13.54
N ASN A 113 19.15 -6.22 -13.00
CA ASN A 113 19.64 -7.59 -13.25
C ASN A 113 18.67 -8.45 -14.07
N THR A 114 17.52 -7.92 -14.46
CA THR A 114 16.50 -8.62 -15.26
C THR A 114 16.00 -7.72 -16.39
N SER A 115 15.29 -8.31 -17.36
CA SER A 115 14.59 -7.55 -18.40
C SER A 115 13.27 -6.95 -17.94
N MET A 116 12.78 -7.34 -16.74
CA MET A 116 11.53 -6.87 -16.17
C MET A 116 11.63 -5.39 -15.78
N LYS A 117 10.72 -4.55 -16.24
CA LYS A 117 10.62 -3.15 -15.83
C LYS A 117 10.02 -3.05 -14.43
N CYS A 118 10.88 -2.96 -13.43
CA CYS A 118 10.47 -2.80 -12.03
C CYS A 118 10.45 -1.33 -11.65
N MET A 119 9.39 -0.91 -10.96
CA MET A 119 9.22 0.45 -10.42
C MET A 119 8.53 0.41 -9.06
N ALA A 120 8.68 1.48 -8.28
CA ALA A 120 8.01 1.63 -7.01
C ALA A 120 7.25 2.95 -6.90
N VAL A 121 6.18 2.97 -6.12
CA VAL A 121 5.31 4.12 -5.90
C VAL A 121 5.14 4.34 -4.40
N ARG A 122 5.49 5.52 -3.90
CA ARG A 122 5.28 5.92 -2.50
C ARG A 122 3.98 6.69 -2.33
N PHE A 123 3.15 6.20 -1.43
CA PHE A 123 1.93 6.88 -1.02
C PHE A 123 2.14 7.65 0.30
N GLY A 124 1.41 8.74 0.45
CA GLY A 124 1.07 9.32 1.73
C GLY A 124 0.02 8.47 2.46
N ASN A 125 -0.71 9.10 3.37
CA ASN A 125 -1.83 8.43 4.03
C ASN A 125 -3.06 8.47 3.13
N VAL A 126 -3.47 7.30 2.63
CA VAL A 126 -4.71 7.18 1.84
C VAL A 126 -5.91 7.31 2.77
N LEU A 127 -6.72 8.35 2.54
CA LEU A 127 -7.90 8.68 3.33
C LEU A 127 -8.90 7.53 3.35
N GLY A 128 -9.48 7.24 4.52
CA GLY A 128 -10.49 6.18 4.67
C GLY A 128 -9.96 4.75 4.53
N SER A 129 -8.65 4.54 4.38
CA SER A 129 -8.09 3.18 4.28
C SER A 129 -8.33 2.39 5.57
N HIS A 130 -8.54 1.07 5.43
CA HIS A 130 -8.81 0.19 6.57
C HIS A 130 -7.75 0.29 7.67
N GLY A 131 -8.19 0.45 8.93
CA GLY A 131 -7.32 0.62 10.08
C GLY A 131 -6.57 1.97 10.12
N SER A 132 -7.01 2.97 9.36
CA SER A 132 -6.49 4.34 9.42
C SER A 132 -7.25 5.19 10.45
N VAL A 133 -6.73 6.39 10.72
CA VAL A 133 -7.24 7.27 11.77
C VAL A 133 -8.66 7.80 11.53
N ILE A 134 -9.05 8.02 10.26
CA ILE A 134 -10.40 8.54 9.94
C ILE A 134 -11.51 7.55 10.32
N PRO A 135 -11.47 6.26 9.91
CA PRO A 135 -12.44 5.27 10.40
C PRO A 135 -12.51 5.21 11.92
N LEU A 136 -11.38 5.28 12.62
CA LEU A 136 -11.34 5.29 14.09
C LEU A 136 -12.10 6.50 14.66
N PHE A 137 -11.86 7.71 14.14
CA PHE A 137 -12.56 8.92 14.58
C PHE A 137 -14.08 8.80 14.35
N VAL A 138 -14.48 8.29 13.18
CA VAL A 138 -15.89 8.07 12.86
C VAL A 138 -16.55 7.06 13.82
N GLU A 139 -15.87 5.97 14.14
CA GLU A 139 -16.35 5.00 15.13
C GLU A 139 -16.49 5.61 16.52
N GLN A 140 -15.51 6.41 16.97
CA GLN A 140 -15.56 7.09 18.24
C GLN A 140 -16.72 8.08 18.31
N ILE A 141 -16.93 8.91 17.28
CA ILE A 141 -18.06 9.83 17.19
C ILE A 141 -19.40 9.08 17.27
N LYS A 142 -19.57 8.03 16.46
CA LYS A 142 -20.80 7.22 16.44
C LYS A 142 -21.10 6.55 17.77
N ALA A 143 -20.06 6.19 18.52
CA ALA A 143 -20.18 5.58 19.84
C ALA A 143 -20.38 6.61 20.98
N GLY A 144 -20.34 7.92 20.68
CA GLY A 144 -20.37 9.00 21.70
C GLY A 144 -19.10 9.05 22.55
N ASN A 145 -18.01 8.45 22.10
CA ASN A 145 -16.73 8.45 22.79
C ASN A 145 -15.87 9.65 22.37
N PRO A 146 -14.96 10.13 23.25
CA PRO A 146 -14.00 11.14 22.86
C PRO A 146 -13.12 10.70 21.68
N ILE A 147 -12.78 11.63 20.80
CA ILE A 147 -11.75 11.40 19.78
C ILE A 147 -10.39 11.41 20.45
N THR A 148 -9.63 10.33 20.28
CA THR A 148 -8.31 10.19 20.88
C THR A 148 -7.22 10.54 19.87
N ILE A 149 -6.32 11.48 20.24
CA ILE A 149 -5.21 11.94 19.40
C ILE A 149 -3.92 11.84 20.22
N THR A 150 -2.89 11.20 19.65
CA THR A 150 -1.58 11.09 20.32
C THR A 150 -0.86 12.44 20.36
N ASP A 151 -0.86 13.17 19.24
CA ASP A 151 -0.28 14.50 19.11
C ASP A 151 -1.07 15.29 18.05
N PRO A 152 -1.81 16.34 18.42
CA PRO A 152 -2.61 17.12 17.48
C PRO A 152 -1.78 17.88 16.43
N ASN A 153 -0.50 18.17 16.71
CA ASN A 153 0.38 18.88 15.79
C ASN A 153 1.09 17.96 14.79
N MET A 154 0.96 16.64 14.97
CA MET A 154 1.56 15.69 14.06
C MET A 154 0.97 15.84 12.66
N THR A 155 1.82 16.08 11.66
CA THR A 155 1.41 16.25 10.27
C THR A 155 1.41 14.93 9.51
N ARG A 156 0.51 14.83 8.53
CA ARG A 156 0.43 13.71 7.59
C ARG A 156 0.18 14.22 6.18
N PHE A 157 0.90 13.65 5.21
CA PHE A 157 0.53 13.79 3.81
C PHE A 157 -0.73 12.99 3.55
N LEU A 158 -1.73 13.63 2.98
CA LEU A 158 -3.04 13.04 2.72
C LEU A 158 -3.25 12.89 1.22
N MET A 159 -3.86 11.80 0.81
CA MET A 159 -4.31 11.58 -0.56
C MET A 159 -5.58 10.74 -0.55
N ASN A 160 -6.43 10.93 -1.56
CA ASN A 160 -7.59 10.08 -1.75
C ASN A 160 -7.21 8.80 -2.53
N LEU A 161 -8.17 7.89 -2.67
CA LEU A 161 -7.92 6.61 -3.35
C LEU A 161 -7.69 6.81 -4.86
N ASP A 162 -8.41 7.73 -5.49
CA ASP A 162 -8.29 7.99 -6.93
C ASP A 162 -6.90 8.56 -7.25
N GLU A 163 -6.41 9.52 -6.46
CA GLU A 163 -5.05 10.05 -6.57
C GLU A 163 -3.98 8.95 -6.41
N ALA A 164 -4.20 8.01 -5.48
CA ALA A 164 -3.30 6.89 -5.29
C ALA A 164 -3.29 5.95 -6.51
N VAL A 165 -4.46 5.67 -7.09
CA VAL A 165 -4.58 4.86 -8.31
C VAL A 165 -3.96 5.58 -9.51
N ASP A 166 -4.24 6.87 -9.69
CA ASP A 166 -3.67 7.68 -10.77
C ASP A 166 -2.13 7.69 -10.73
N LEU A 167 -1.55 7.81 -9.53
CA LEU A 167 -0.11 7.73 -9.36
C LEU A 167 0.48 6.37 -9.76
N VAL A 168 -0.23 5.27 -9.43
CA VAL A 168 0.16 3.91 -9.84
C VAL A 168 0.10 3.76 -11.35
N MET A 169 -0.98 4.21 -11.97
CA MET A 169 -1.17 4.13 -13.43
C MET A 169 -0.16 5.02 -14.16
N PHE A 170 0.10 6.22 -13.65
CA PHE A 170 1.13 7.10 -14.20
C PHE A 170 2.53 6.43 -14.15
N ALA A 171 2.89 5.83 -13.01
CA ALA A 171 4.15 5.11 -12.89
C ALA A 171 4.21 3.91 -13.84
N PHE A 172 3.12 3.15 -13.94
CA PHE A 172 3.02 2.02 -14.87
C PHE A 172 3.29 2.42 -16.32
N GLU A 173 2.76 3.56 -16.76
CA GLU A 173 2.89 4.05 -18.14
C GLU A 173 4.26 4.67 -18.45
N HIS A 174 4.83 5.44 -17.50
CA HIS A 174 5.93 6.37 -17.77
C HIS A 174 7.28 5.96 -17.14
N ALA A 175 7.30 4.94 -16.24
CA ALA A 175 8.52 4.60 -15.52
C ALA A 175 9.63 4.02 -16.40
N ASN A 176 10.86 4.42 -16.09
CA ASN A 176 12.05 3.66 -16.46
C ASN A 176 12.36 2.60 -15.40
N PRO A 177 13.12 1.54 -15.76
CA PRO A 177 13.49 0.52 -14.79
C PRO A 177 14.21 1.09 -13.57
N GLY A 178 13.69 0.80 -12.38
CA GLY A 178 14.23 1.25 -11.10
C GLY A 178 13.70 2.60 -10.58
N ASP A 179 12.82 3.26 -11.32
CA ASP A 179 12.24 4.53 -10.90
C ASP A 179 11.37 4.39 -9.65
N LEU A 180 11.39 5.45 -8.85
CA LEU A 180 10.58 5.62 -7.65
C LEU A 180 9.72 6.87 -7.79
N PHE A 181 8.40 6.67 -7.88
CA PHE A 181 7.43 7.74 -8.04
C PHE A 181 6.90 8.23 -6.69
N ILE A 182 6.82 9.55 -6.56
CA ILE A 182 6.30 10.22 -5.36
C ILE A 182 5.46 11.40 -5.85
N GLN A 183 4.21 11.43 -5.46
CA GLN A 183 3.35 12.57 -5.72
C GLN A 183 3.53 13.62 -4.62
N LYS A 184 3.63 14.88 -5.01
CA LYS A 184 3.52 15.99 -4.07
C LYS A 184 2.08 16.03 -3.56
N SER A 185 1.90 15.83 -2.26
CA SER A 185 0.59 15.85 -1.60
C SER A 185 0.56 16.94 -0.54
N ASP A 186 -0.62 17.49 -0.31
CA ASP A 186 -0.84 18.42 0.78
C ASP A 186 -0.74 17.70 2.14
N ALA A 187 -0.31 18.45 3.14
CA ALA A 187 -0.20 17.95 4.51
C ALA A 187 -1.22 18.62 5.41
N SER A 188 -1.79 17.87 6.34
CA SER A 188 -2.64 18.38 7.39
C SER A 188 -2.18 17.90 8.76
N THR A 189 -2.52 18.65 9.81
CA THR A 189 -2.33 18.17 11.18
C THR A 189 -3.41 17.15 11.55
N ILE A 190 -3.10 16.24 12.46
CA ILE A 190 -4.10 15.28 12.96
C ILE A 190 -5.21 16.01 13.70
N GLY A 191 -4.88 17.12 14.39
CA GLY A 191 -5.87 17.96 15.05
C GLY A 191 -6.88 18.59 14.08
N ASP A 192 -6.42 19.12 12.94
CA ASP A 192 -7.32 19.68 11.92
C ASP A 192 -8.13 18.60 11.22
N LEU A 193 -7.53 17.43 10.99
CA LEU A 193 -8.25 16.28 10.45
C LEU A 193 -9.39 15.83 11.37
N ALA A 194 -9.16 15.79 12.70
CA ALA A 194 -10.20 15.44 13.66
C ALA A 194 -11.37 16.45 13.63
N LYS A 195 -11.06 17.75 13.60
CA LYS A 195 -12.08 18.82 13.48
C LYS A 195 -12.89 18.69 12.20
N ALA A 196 -12.22 18.43 11.07
CA ALA A 196 -12.89 18.24 9.79
C ALA A 196 -13.85 17.03 9.82
N VAL A 197 -13.42 15.90 10.41
CA VAL A 197 -14.28 14.72 10.58
C VAL A 197 -15.47 15.04 11.48
N GLN A 198 -15.28 15.74 12.61
CA GLN A 198 -16.39 16.20 13.47
C GLN A 198 -17.41 17.01 12.70
N GLN A 199 -16.97 18.00 11.92
CA GLN A 199 -17.86 18.86 11.12
C GLN A 199 -18.65 18.05 10.09
N LEU A 200 -18.00 17.14 9.38
CA LEU A 200 -18.63 16.30 8.37
C LEU A 200 -19.71 15.36 8.94
N PHE A 201 -19.53 14.89 10.16
CA PHE A 201 -20.49 14.02 10.84
C PHE A 201 -21.50 14.77 11.73
N GLY A 202 -21.53 16.13 11.63
CA GLY A 202 -22.47 16.98 12.35
C GLY A 202 -22.25 16.95 13.86
N ASP A 203 -21.10 16.52 14.31
CA ASP A 203 -20.72 16.44 15.73
C ASP A 203 -19.92 17.67 16.13
N THR A 204 -20.54 18.54 16.94
CA THR A 204 -19.88 19.73 17.52
C THR A 204 -19.54 19.54 18.99
N GLY A 205 -19.89 18.42 19.59
CA GLY A 205 -19.80 18.17 21.03
C GLY A 205 -18.79 17.12 21.47
N THR A 206 -18.31 16.26 20.56
CA THR A 206 -17.33 15.22 20.91
C THR A 206 -16.01 15.83 21.33
N ARG A 207 -15.56 15.47 22.54
CA ARG A 207 -14.30 15.95 23.09
C ARG A 207 -13.11 15.33 22.37
N VAL A 208 -12.11 16.13 22.04
CA VAL A 208 -10.80 15.66 21.53
C VAL A 208 -9.82 15.60 22.71
N ILE A 209 -9.17 14.46 22.95
CA ILE A 209 -8.25 14.20 24.07
C ILE A 209 -6.97 13.54 23.57
#